data_ee6fe5517f8b7721465d87f4027678f1
#
_entry.id   ee6fe5517f8b7721465d87f4027678f1
#
_cell.length_a   1.000
_cell.length_b   1.000
_cell.length_c   1.000
_cell.angle_alpha   90.00
_cell.angle_beta   90.00
_cell.angle_gamma   90.00
#
_symmetry.space_group_name_H-M   'P 1'
#
loop_
_entity.id
_entity.type
_entity.pdbx_description
1 polymer ?
#
loop_
_entity_poly.entity_id
_entity_poly.type
_entity_poly.pdbx_seq_one_letter_code
_entity_poly.pdbx_strand_id
1 'polypeptide(L)'
;MNITLAQYPVLDSVMAYRQAGSPDAPVALFLHGNPTSSYVWRNIIPHVATVAHCIAPDLIGFGQSGKPNIEYRFRDHVRYLDAFIAASGITSAYLVAQDWGSALAFHLAAQRPAFVRGLAFMEFIRPVPTWEDFHQVAAVRDLFRRFRTAGEGEQMILQQNVFVERVLPGSVKRRLSDDEMAAYRAPFPTPESRRPVWRFPNELPIAGEPADVHAALEQAHAALAVSDYPKLLFVGDPGALTSPAFAQRFAGGLKNCRIVPLGAGGHNLQEDHPEAIGRSVAEWIAQIEAACDAPVRIRA
;
A
#
# COMPACT_ATOMS: atom_id res chain seq x y z
N MET A 1 -8.14 22.14 -1.56
CA MET A 1 -8.65 21.19 -2.58
C MET A 1 -9.50 20.16 -1.85
N ASN A 2 -10.75 19.92 -2.28
CA ASN A 2 -11.64 19.00 -1.55
C ASN A 2 -11.40 17.56 -2.00
N ILE A 3 -11.17 16.67 -1.02
CA ILE A 3 -11.19 15.23 -1.23
C ILE A 3 -12.65 14.77 -1.19
N THR A 4 -13.13 14.14 -2.25
CA THR A 4 -14.48 13.59 -2.31
C THR A 4 -14.45 12.07 -2.16
N LEU A 5 -15.53 11.50 -1.64
CA LEU A 5 -15.73 10.07 -1.54
C LEU A 5 -16.74 9.64 -2.61
N ALA A 6 -16.42 8.56 -3.31
CA ALA A 6 -17.26 7.93 -4.31
C ALA A 6 -17.14 6.41 -4.24
N GLN A 7 -17.90 5.68 -5.07
CA GLN A 7 -17.85 4.23 -5.10
C GLN A 7 -18.14 3.69 -6.51
N TYR A 8 -17.57 2.53 -6.82
CA TYR A 8 -17.92 1.74 -7.99
C TYR A 8 -18.52 0.38 -7.58
N PRO A 9 -19.57 -0.08 -8.26
CA PRO A 9 -19.94 -1.49 -8.23
C PRO A 9 -18.78 -2.34 -8.80
N VAL A 10 -18.36 -3.36 -8.07
CA VAL A 10 -17.30 -4.28 -8.47
C VAL A 10 -17.68 -5.70 -8.09
N LEU A 11 -17.66 -6.59 -9.06
CA LEU A 11 -18.07 -7.99 -8.86
C LEU A 11 -19.45 -8.08 -8.17
N ASP A 12 -19.50 -8.70 -7.00
CA ASP A 12 -20.69 -8.89 -6.15
C ASP A 12 -20.78 -7.87 -5.00
N SER A 13 -20.01 -6.76 -5.08
CA SER A 13 -19.89 -5.79 -4.00
C SER A 13 -19.72 -4.37 -4.54
N VAL A 14 -19.24 -3.47 -3.67
CA VAL A 14 -18.83 -2.10 -4.02
C VAL A 14 -17.46 -1.81 -3.46
N MET A 15 -16.66 -1.01 -4.19
CA MET A 15 -15.44 -0.42 -3.64
C MET A 15 -15.58 1.10 -3.58
N ALA A 16 -15.42 1.63 -2.37
CA ALA A 16 -15.35 3.06 -2.13
C ALA A 16 -13.94 3.59 -2.42
N TYR A 17 -13.84 4.86 -2.79
CA TYR A 17 -12.56 5.52 -3.01
C TYR A 17 -12.63 7.01 -2.72
N ARG A 18 -11.50 7.57 -2.31
CA ARG A 18 -11.30 9.02 -2.23
C ARG A 18 -10.69 9.50 -3.53
N GLN A 19 -11.10 10.68 -3.98
CA GLN A 19 -10.51 11.32 -5.14
C GLN A 19 -10.32 12.81 -4.95
N ALA A 20 -9.31 13.36 -5.63
CA ALA A 20 -9.03 14.80 -5.71
C ALA A 20 -8.14 15.09 -6.95
N GLY A 21 -8.11 16.34 -7.38
CA GLY A 21 -7.35 16.78 -8.55
C GLY A 21 -8.21 16.88 -9.80
N SER A 22 -7.60 17.34 -10.91
CA SER A 22 -8.29 17.44 -12.18
C SER A 22 -8.49 16.05 -12.80
N PRO A 23 -9.69 15.70 -13.28
CA PRO A 23 -9.91 14.44 -13.98
C PRO A 23 -9.10 14.30 -15.29
N ASP A 24 -8.66 15.40 -15.87
CA ASP A 24 -7.83 15.42 -17.08
C ASP A 24 -6.33 15.23 -16.81
N ALA A 25 -5.92 15.29 -15.54
CA ALA A 25 -4.53 15.07 -15.14
C ALA A 25 -4.17 13.58 -15.12
N PRO A 26 -2.86 13.24 -15.20
CA PRO A 26 -2.41 11.86 -15.05
C PRO A 26 -2.89 11.24 -13.74
N VAL A 27 -3.33 9.97 -13.79
CA VAL A 27 -3.86 9.29 -12.60
C VAL A 27 -2.73 8.92 -11.64
N ALA A 28 -2.91 9.22 -10.36
CA ALA A 28 -2.14 8.68 -9.24
C ALA A 28 -3.06 7.75 -8.40
N LEU A 29 -2.79 6.44 -8.46
CA LEU A 29 -3.54 5.40 -7.76
C LEU A 29 -2.86 5.06 -6.45
N PHE A 30 -3.53 5.30 -5.32
CA PHE A 30 -3.01 5.11 -3.97
C PHE A 30 -3.54 3.82 -3.36
N LEU A 31 -2.65 2.88 -3.02
CA LEU A 31 -3.01 1.57 -2.48
C LEU A 31 -2.52 1.46 -1.04
N HIS A 32 -3.47 1.36 -0.11
CA HIS A 32 -3.23 1.21 1.33
C HIS A 32 -2.99 -0.24 1.73
N GLY A 33 -2.60 -0.46 2.97
CA GLY A 33 -2.42 -1.76 3.57
C GLY A 33 -3.29 -2.02 4.81
N ASN A 34 -2.84 -2.98 5.62
CA ASN A 34 -3.54 -3.46 6.81
C ASN A 34 -3.11 -2.67 8.08
N PRO A 35 -4.00 -2.20 8.94
CA PRO A 35 -5.48 -2.23 8.90
C PRO A 35 -6.08 -0.91 8.44
N THR A 36 -5.42 -0.21 7.53
CA THR A 36 -5.79 1.15 7.13
C THR A 36 -6.89 1.16 6.04
N SER A 37 -7.10 2.30 5.44
CA SER A 37 -7.99 2.54 4.31
C SER A 37 -7.46 3.72 3.50
N SER A 38 -8.19 4.19 2.50
CA SER A 38 -7.86 5.43 1.78
C SER A 38 -7.66 6.63 2.72
N TYR A 39 -8.17 6.56 3.94
CA TYR A 39 -8.00 7.59 4.97
C TYR A 39 -6.53 7.86 5.31
N VAL A 40 -5.65 6.85 5.22
CA VAL A 40 -4.21 7.02 5.51
C VAL A 40 -3.54 8.03 4.55
N TRP A 41 -4.10 8.23 3.36
CA TRP A 41 -3.60 9.13 2.33
C TRP A 41 -4.16 10.56 2.42
N ARG A 42 -5.07 10.86 3.39
CA ARG A 42 -5.80 12.14 3.49
C ARG A 42 -4.91 13.38 3.51
N ASN A 43 -3.74 13.29 4.15
CA ASN A 43 -2.79 14.39 4.27
C ASN A 43 -1.72 14.41 3.15
N ILE A 44 -1.67 13.37 2.29
CA ILE A 44 -0.77 13.26 1.14
C ILE A 44 -1.46 13.71 -0.14
N ILE A 45 -2.68 13.26 -0.37
CA ILE A 45 -3.48 13.56 -1.56
C ILE A 45 -3.52 15.08 -1.89
N PRO A 46 -3.70 16.01 -0.94
CA PRO A 46 -3.76 17.44 -1.26
C PRO A 46 -2.52 17.99 -1.97
N HIS A 47 -1.34 17.43 -1.70
CA HIS A 47 -0.09 17.81 -2.36
C HIS A 47 -0.02 17.25 -3.78
N VAL A 48 -0.38 15.99 -3.96
CA VAL A 48 -0.28 15.29 -5.25
C VAL A 48 -1.39 15.72 -6.21
N ALA A 49 -2.56 16.08 -5.70
CA ALA A 49 -3.71 16.52 -6.48
C ALA A 49 -3.49 17.85 -7.23
N THR A 50 -2.38 18.55 -6.97
CA THR A 50 -1.97 19.73 -7.75
C THR A 50 -1.45 19.38 -9.15
N VAL A 51 -1.01 18.13 -9.36
CA VAL A 51 -0.37 17.66 -10.59
C VAL A 51 -0.97 16.37 -11.14
N ALA A 52 -1.84 15.69 -10.38
CA ALA A 52 -2.41 14.41 -10.75
C ALA A 52 -3.88 14.29 -10.32
N HIS A 53 -4.64 13.45 -11.01
CA HIS A 53 -5.92 12.95 -10.54
C HIS A 53 -5.67 11.81 -9.55
N CYS A 54 -5.77 12.13 -8.27
CA CYS A 54 -5.57 11.17 -7.18
C CYS A 54 -6.80 10.29 -7.00
N ILE A 55 -6.62 8.97 -7.01
CA ILE A 55 -7.64 7.97 -6.75
C ILE A 55 -7.11 7.02 -5.69
N ALA A 56 -7.77 6.91 -4.55
CA ALA A 56 -7.39 6.08 -3.43
C ALA A 56 -8.54 5.14 -3.04
N PRO A 57 -8.62 3.92 -3.60
CA PRO A 57 -9.65 2.97 -3.22
C PRO A 57 -9.43 2.47 -1.78
N ASP A 58 -10.53 2.21 -1.09
CA ASP A 58 -10.57 1.31 0.05
C ASP A 58 -10.56 -0.13 -0.48
N LEU A 59 -9.58 -0.93 -0.10
CA LEU A 59 -9.55 -2.34 -0.48
C LEU A 59 -10.83 -3.05 -0.01
N ILE A 60 -11.23 -4.10 -0.74
CA ILE A 60 -12.44 -4.84 -0.36
C ILE A 60 -12.34 -5.33 1.10
N GLY A 61 -13.38 -5.09 1.88
CA GLY A 61 -13.39 -5.38 3.31
C GLY A 61 -12.85 -4.27 4.22
N PHE A 62 -12.21 -3.23 3.66
CA PHE A 62 -11.63 -2.10 4.39
C PHE A 62 -12.40 -0.80 4.16
N GLY A 63 -12.18 0.18 5.02
CA GLY A 63 -12.78 1.50 4.90
C GLY A 63 -14.29 1.44 4.71
N GLN A 64 -14.78 2.13 3.69
CA GLN A 64 -16.19 2.16 3.30
C GLN A 64 -16.53 1.21 2.14
N SER A 65 -15.56 0.39 1.69
CA SER A 65 -15.83 -0.69 0.75
C SER A 65 -16.68 -1.78 1.38
N GLY A 66 -17.41 -2.50 0.53
CA GLY A 66 -18.26 -3.61 0.93
C GLY A 66 -17.47 -4.71 1.64
N LYS A 67 -18.19 -5.52 2.40
CA LYS A 67 -17.65 -6.65 3.18
C LYS A 67 -18.35 -7.96 2.78
N PRO A 68 -18.13 -8.44 1.51
CA PRO A 68 -18.71 -9.69 1.06
C PRO A 68 -18.19 -10.87 1.90
N ASN A 69 -18.95 -11.96 1.92
CA ASN A 69 -18.53 -13.17 2.62
C ASN A 69 -17.53 -13.98 1.79
N ILE A 70 -16.28 -13.53 1.78
CA ILE A 70 -15.15 -14.14 1.08
C ILE A 70 -14.02 -14.43 2.07
N GLU A 71 -12.95 -15.08 1.59
CA GLU A 71 -11.77 -15.40 2.40
C GLU A 71 -10.84 -14.22 2.63
N TYR A 72 -10.94 -13.13 1.88
CA TYR A 72 -10.06 -11.97 1.89
C TYR A 72 -8.59 -12.33 1.69
N ARG A 73 -8.30 -13.37 0.91
CA ARG A 73 -6.95 -13.75 0.52
C ARG A 73 -6.33 -12.69 -0.39
N PHE A 74 -5.03 -12.70 -0.52
CA PHE A 74 -4.32 -11.82 -1.46
C PHE A 74 -4.94 -11.86 -2.87
N ARG A 75 -5.24 -13.05 -3.39
CA ARG A 75 -5.91 -13.24 -4.70
C ARG A 75 -7.30 -12.60 -4.78
N ASP A 76 -8.03 -12.52 -3.66
CA ASP A 76 -9.34 -11.88 -3.65
C ASP A 76 -9.17 -10.38 -3.80
N HIS A 77 -8.21 -9.78 -3.08
CA HIS A 77 -7.87 -8.36 -3.23
C HIS A 77 -7.40 -8.03 -4.64
N VAL A 78 -6.60 -8.89 -5.28
CA VAL A 78 -6.19 -8.75 -6.69
C VAL A 78 -7.42 -8.69 -7.60
N ARG A 79 -8.36 -9.65 -7.48
CA ARG A 79 -9.58 -9.71 -8.31
C ARG A 79 -10.44 -8.45 -8.15
N TYR A 80 -10.65 -7.99 -6.92
CA TYR A 80 -11.46 -6.78 -6.66
C TYR A 80 -10.77 -5.51 -7.14
N LEU A 81 -9.45 -5.40 -6.99
CA LEU A 81 -8.68 -4.26 -7.50
C LEU A 81 -8.71 -4.22 -9.03
N ASP A 82 -8.58 -5.35 -9.70
CA ASP A 82 -8.70 -5.45 -11.16
C ASP A 82 -10.08 -5.01 -11.64
N ALA A 83 -11.14 -5.46 -10.96
CA ALA A 83 -12.51 -5.04 -11.26
C ALA A 83 -12.73 -3.54 -11.00
N PHE A 84 -12.14 -2.99 -9.93
CA PHE A 84 -12.16 -1.56 -9.64
C PHE A 84 -11.48 -0.75 -10.75
N ILE A 85 -10.29 -1.14 -11.18
CA ILE A 85 -9.55 -0.48 -12.27
C ILE A 85 -10.37 -0.53 -13.56
N ALA A 86 -10.98 -1.68 -13.86
CA ALA A 86 -11.84 -1.81 -15.05
C ALA A 86 -13.08 -0.91 -14.96
N ALA A 87 -13.76 -0.87 -13.82
CA ALA A 87 -14.96 -0.04 -13.61
C ALA A 87 -14.64 1.46 -13.62
N SER A 88 -13.45 1.85 -13.17
CA SER A 88 -13.01 3.26 -13.16
C SER A 88 -12.54 3.76 -14.52
N GLY A 89 -12.28 2.88 -15.50
CA GLY A 89 -11.76 3.23 -16.81
C GLY A 89 -10.29 3.69 -16.81
N ILE A 90 -9.56 3.49 -15.72
CA ILE A 90 -8.14 3.85 -15.64
C ILE A 90 -7.33 2.95 -16.57
N THR A 91 -6.63 3.54 -17.51
CA THR A 91 -5.79 2.82 -18.50
C THR A 91 -4.31 2.85 -18.18
N SER A 92 -3.85 3.85 -17.41
CA SER A 92 -2.48 3.96 -16.91
C SER A 92 -2.43 4.80 -15.64
N ALA A 93 -1.46 4.55 -14.75
CA ALA A 93 -1.34 5.29 -13.49
C ALA A 93 0.09 5.33 -12.95
N TYR A 94 0.37 6.36 -12.14
CA TYR A 94 1.40 6.34 -11.11
C TYR A 94 0.83 5.57 -9.93
N LEU A 95 1.55 4.55 -9.46
CA LEU A 95 1.15 3.78 -8.28
C LEU A 95 1.84 4.36 -7.04
N VAL A 96 1.08 4.62 -5.99
CA VAL A 96 1.61 5.05 -4.67
C VAL A 96 1.14 4.04 -3.63
N ALA A 97 2.04 3.29 -3.02
CA ALA A 97 1.66 2.09 -2.31
C ALA A 97 2.43 1.86 -1.00
N GLN A 98 1.78 1.25 -0.03
CA GLN A 98 2.35 0.88 1.25
C GLN A 98 1.80 -0.46 1.73
N ASP A 99 2.61 -1.25 2.44
CA ASP A 99 2.23 -2.53 3.06
C ASP A 99 1.60 -3.48 2.01
N TRP A 100 0.42 -4.05 2.24
CA TRP A 100 -0.27 -4.91 1.28
C TRP A 100 -0.66 -4.19 -0.01
N GLY A 101 -0.87 -2.87 0.04
CA GLY A 101 -1.03 -2.07 -1.16
C GLY A 101 0.18 -2.16 -2.08
N SER A 102 1.40 -2.28 -1.54
CA SER A 102 2.62 -2.48 -2.33
C SER A 102 2.65 -3.86 -3.00
N ALA A 103 2.21 -4.91 -2.29
CA ALA A 103 2.10 -6.25 -2.87
C ALA A 103 1.15 -6.27 -4.08
N LEU A 104 0.00 -5.59 -3.93
CA LEU A 104 -0.98 -5.43 -5.01
C LEU A 104 -0.41 -4.60 -6.18
N ALA A 105 0.30 -3.50 -5.87
CA ALA A 105 0.94 -2.66 -6.88
C ALA A 105 2.02 -3.41 -7.66
N PHE A 106 2.87 -4.19 -6.98
CA PHE A 106 3.92 -4.97 -7.62
C PHE A 106 3.33 -6.09 -8.48
N HIS A 107 2.30 -6.77 -7.98
CA HIS A 107 1.59 -7.80 -8.76
C HIS A 107 0.93 -7.19 -10.01
N LEU A 108 0.20 -6.08 -9.86
CA LEU A 108 -0.41 -5.34 -10.99
C LEU A 108 0.64 -4.93 -12.01
N ALA A 109 1.77 -4.38 -11.55
CA ALA A 109 2.86 -3.95 -12.42
C ALA A 109 3.52 -5.11 -13.18
N ALA A 110 3.63 -6.28 -12.56
CA ALA A 110 4.14 -7.49 -13.21
C ALA A 110 3.17 -8.02 -14.29
N GLN A 111 1.86 -7.97 -14.03
CA GLN A 111 0.84 -8.45 -14.97
C GLN A 111 0.55 -7.44 -16.09
N ARG A 112 0.67 -6.14 -15.81
CA ARG A 112 0.32 -5.05 -16.73
C ARG A 112 1.41 -3.96 -16.74
N PRO A 113 2.63 -4.25 -17.22
CA PRO A 113 3.74 -3.28 -17.15
C PRO A 113 3.44 -1.97 -17.91
N ALA A 114 2.67 -2.02 -18.99
CA ALA A 114 2.25 -0.82 -19.74
C ALA A 114 1.25 0.08 -19.00
N PHE A 115 0.61 -0.43 -17.94
CA PHE A 115 -0.27 0.35 -17.08
C PHE A 115 0.51 1.33 -16.18
N VAL A 116 1.76 1.00 -15.85
CA VAL A 116 2.54 1.70 -14.83
C VAL A 116 3.38 2.81 -15.44
N ARG A 117 3.04 4.05 -15.12
CA ARG A 117 3.83 5.24 -15.46
C ARG A 117 5.01 5.46 -14.51
N GLY A 118 4.88 5.01 -13.27
CA GLY A 118 5.87 5.05 -12.24
C GLY A 118 5.34 4.44 -10.95
N LEU A 119 6.23 4.10 -10.02
CA LEU A 119 5.89 3.41 -8.77
C LEU A 119 6.58 4.05 -7.57
N ALA A 120 5.80 4.67 -6.67
CA ALA A 120 6.24 5.18 -5.38
C ALA A 120 5.79 4.23 -4.27
N PHE A 121 6.69 3.78 -3.40
CA PHE A 121 6.34 2.79 -2.39
C PHE A 121 7.13 2.94 -1.10
N MET A 122 6.62 2.35 -0.02
CA MET A 122 7.21 2.36 1.31
C MET A 122 6.75 1.16 2.12
N GLU A 123 7.57 0.73 3.08
CA GLU A 123 7.22 -0.33 4.06
C GLU A 123 6.49 -1.51 3.39
N PHE A 124 7.10 -2.07 2.37
CA PHE A 124 6.47 -2.95 1.41
C PHE A 124 6.54 -4.44 1.80
N ILE A 125 5.53 -5.20 1.39
CA ILE A 125 5.47 -6.64 1.56
C ILE A 125 6.36 -7.33 0.52
N ARG A 126 7.17 -8.28 0.99
CA ARG A 126 8.04 -9.12 0.17
C ARG A 126 8.07 -10.56 0.67
N PRO A 127 8.45 -11.52 -0.15
CA PRO A 127 8.85 -12.83 0.34
C PRO A 127 10.04 -12.71 1.30
N VAL A 128 9.97 -13.35 2.45
CA VAL A 128 11.06 -13.39 3.42
C VAL A 128 11.44 -14.84 3.73
N PRO A 129 12.75 -15.17 3.69
CA PRO A 129 13.21 -16.54 3.86
C PRO A 129 12.92 -17.10 5.25
N THR A 130 13.01 -16.25 6.27
CA THR A 130 12.84 -16.68 7.68
C THR A 130 12.03 -15.65 8.48
N TRP A 131 11.62 -16.03 9.67
CA TRP A 131 11.00 -15.10 10.61
C TRP A 131 11.96 -14.00 11.08
N GLU A 132 13.23 -14.29 11.17
CA GLU A 132 14.29 -13.36 11.52
C GLU A 132 14.45 -12.27 10.46
N ASP A 133 14.24 -12.61 9.19
CA ASP A 133 14.23 -11.66 8.05
C ASP A 133 12.94 -10.83 7.97
N PHE A 134 11.86 -11.29 8.61
CA PHE A 134 10.59 -10.56 8.63
C PHE A 134 10.69 -9.28 9.46
N HIS A 135 11.20 -9.35 10.68
CA HIS A 135 11.29 -8.19 11.55
C HIS A 135 12.45 -8.31 12.56
N GLN A 136 13.16 -7.19 12.81
CA GLN A 136 14.33 -7.20 13.70
C GLN A 136 13.98 -7.45 15.17
N VAL A 137 12.80 -6.96 15.62
CA VAL A 137 12.36 -7.08 17.02
C VAL A 137 11.67 -8.42 17.26
N ALA A 138 12.24 -9.24 18.16
CA ALA A 138 11.72 -10.57 18.47
C ALA A 138 10.25 -10.55 18.93
N ALA A 139 9.88 -9.60 19.80
CA ALA A 139 8.50 -9.47 20.27
C ALA A 139 7.48 -9.23 19.16
N VAL A 140 7.88 -8.52 18.07
CA VAL A 140 7.02 -8.33 16.88
C VAL A 140 6.89 -9.65 16.13
N ARG A 141 7.98 -10.39 15.92
CA ARG A 141 7.92 -11.73 15.30
C ARG A 141 7.00 -12.67 16.05
N ASP A 142 7.11 -12.70 17.39
CA ASP A 142 6.27 -13.56 18.23
C ASP A 142 4.80 -13.13 18.20
N LEU A 143 4.52 -11.83 18.17
CA LEU A 143 3.16 -11.32 17.98
C LEU A 143 2.56 -11.78 16.64
N PHE A 144 3.32 -11.70 15.54
CA PHE A 144 2.84 -12.13 14.23
C PHE A 144 2.70 -13.66 14.10
N ARG A 145 3.55 -14.45 14.79
CA ARG A 145 3.34 -15.90 14.93
C ARG A 145 2.01 -16.20 15.63
N ARG A 146 1.69 -15.50 16.70
CA ARG A 146 0.42 -15.64 17.42
C ARG A 146 -0.78 -15.26 16.55
N PHE A 147 -0.69 -14.19 15.77
CA PHE A 147 -1.73 -13.83 14.80
C PHE A 147 -2.02 -14.93 13.77
N ARG A 148 -1.03 -15.77 13.47
CA ARG A 148 -1.13 -16.89 12.53
C ARG A 148 -1.44 -18.22 13.22
N THR A 149 -1.49 -18.26 14.53
CA THR A 149 -1.86 -19.46 15.32
C THR A 149 -3.38 -19.57 15.33
N ALA A 150 -3.90 -20.71 14.88
CA ALA A 150 -5.34 -20.98 14.82
C ALA A 150 -5.99 -20.82 16.20
N GLY A 151 -7.14 -20.16 16.26
CA GLY A 151 -7.86 -19.84 17.50
C GLY A 151 -7.30 -18.63 18.25
N GLU A 152 -5.96 -18.54 18.39
CA GLU A 152 -5.33 -17.39 19.07
C GLU A 152 -5.40 -16.12 18.23
N GLY A 153 -5.05 -16.21 16.94
CA GLY A 153 -5.11 -15.07 16.01
C GLY A 153 -6.53 -14.52 15.86
N GLU A 154 -7.52 -15.39 15.74
CA GLU A 154 -8.93 -15.02 15.70
C GLU A 154 -9.36 -14.32 16.99
N GLN A 155 -8.98 -14.86 18.15
CA GLN A 155 -9.29 -14.25 19.45
C GLN A 155 -8.68 -12.86 19.57
N MET A 156 -7.42 -12.70 19.18
CA MET A 156 -6.72 -11.41 19.26
C MET A 156 -7.25 -10.37 18.29
N ILE A 157 -7.46 -10.74 17.02
CA ILE A 157 -7.82 -9.77 15.98
C ILE A 157 -9.33 -9.63 15.85
N LEU A 158 -10.07 -10.74 15.75
CA LEU A 158 -11.52 -10.65 15.55
C LEU A 158 -12.24 -10.21 16.82
N GLN A 159 -11.90 -10.76 17.99
CA GLN A 159 -12.61 -10.45 19.23
C GLN A 159 -12.05 -9.19 19.91
N GLN A 160 -10.72 -9.10 20.09
CA GLN A 160 -10.07 -8.03 20.84
C GLN A 160 -9.65 -6.82 20.00
N ASN A 161 -9.73 -6.90 18.66
CA ASN A 161 -9.32 -5.84 17.71
C ASN A 161 -7.86 -5.37 17.92
N VAL A 162 -6.97 -6.25 18.34
CA VAL A 162 -5.59 -5.90 18.73
C VAL A 162 -4.85 -5.19 17.60
N PHE A 163 -5.14 -5.53 16.34
CA PHE A 163 -4.42 -4.94 15.20
C PHE A 163 -4.70 -3.44 15.07
N VAL A 164 -5.97 -3.03 15.17
CA VAL A 164 -6.37 -1.62 15.11
C VAL A 164 -6.03 -0.88 16.41
N GLU A 165 -6.22 -1.55 17.57
CA GLU A 165 -6.09 -0.87 18.87
C GLU A 165 -4.64 -0.75 19.37
N ARG A 166 -3.74 -1.63 18.91
CA ARG A 166 -2.36 -1.68 19.42
C ARG A 166 -1.30 -1.66 18.32
N VAL A 167 -1.47 -2.47 17.26
CA VAL A 167 -0.45 -2.54 16.20
C VAL A 167 -0.41 -1.23 15.42
N LEU A 168 -1.55 -0.72 14.99
CA LEU A 168 -1.63 0.53 14.24
C LEU A 168 -1.02 1.73 15.00
N PRO A 169 -1.47 2.09 16.21
CA PRO A 169 -0.87 3.23 16.93
C PRO A 169 0.58 2.99 17.32
N GLY A 170 0.99 1.74 17.56
CA GLY A 170 2.39 1.36 17.83
C GLY A 170 3.31 1.45 16.62
N SER A 171 2.77 1.55 15.41
CA SER A 171 3.51 1.65 14.16
C SER A 171 3.74 3.09 13.67
N VAL A 172 3.22 4.07 14.40
CA VAL A 172 3.34 5.52 14.14
C VAL A 172 4.21 6.15 15.23
N LYS A 173 5.09 7.07 14.90
CA LYS A 173 5.94 7.76 15.88
C LYS A 173 5.18 8.86 16.63
N ARG A 174 4.36 9.62 15.92
CA ARG A 174 3.48 10.59 16.55
C ARG A 174 2.30 9.89 17.25
N ARG A 175 1.70 10.55 18.21
CA ARG A 175 0.42 10.09 18.76
C ARG A 175 -0.70 10.39 17.77
N LEU A 176 -1.51 9.38 17.42
CA LEU A 176 -2.77 9.57 16.73
C LEU A 176 -3.81 10.20 17.66
N SER A 177 -4.58 11.17 17.19
CA SER A 177 -5.68 11.75 17.94
C SER A 177 -6.83 10.77 18.13
N ASP A 178 -7.76 11.09 19.05
CA ASP A 178 -8.95 10.26 19.26
C ASP A 178 -9.84 10.22 18.02
N ASP A 179 -9.94 11.32 17.27
CA ASP A 179 -10.70 11.38 16.02
C ASP A 179 -10.04 10.53 14.90
N GLU A 180 -8.70 10.55 14.80
CA GLU A 180 -7.96 9.70 13.87
C GLU A 180 -8.15 8.23 14.22
N MET A 181 -8.04 7.88 15.50
CA MET A 181 -8.31 6.50 15.95
C MET A 181 -9.76 6.09 15.74
N ALA A 182 -10.73 7.00 15.93
CA ALA A 182 -12.13 6.74 15.63
C ALA A 182 -12.35 6.44 14.14
N ALA A 183 -11.69 7.19 13.25
CA ALA A 183 -11.75 6.95 11.80
C ALA A 183 -11.16 5.58 11.42
N TYR A 184 -10.06 5.15 12.06
CA TYR A 184 -9.49 3.81 11.82
C TYR A 184 -10.31 2.67 12.41
N ARG A 185 -11.04 2.90 13.52
CA ARG A 185 -11.94 1.91 14.13
C ARG A 185 -13.25 1.74 13.35
N ALA A 186 -13.75 2.83 12.77
CA ALA A 186 -15.09 2.87 12.17
C ALA A 186 -15.38 1.72 11.18
N PRO A 187 -14.43 1.25 10.33
CA PRO A 187 -14.67 0.14 9.43
C PRO A 187 -14.83 -1.22 10.11
N PHE A 188 -14.46 -1.37 11.39
CA PHE A 188 -14.27 -2.65 12.08
C PHE A 188 -15.06 -2.79 13.39
N PRO A 189 -16.37 -2.48 13.41
CA PRO A 189 -17.15 -2.47 14.64
C PRO A 189 -17.42 -3.88 15.21
N THR A 190 -17.47 -4.91 14.36
CA THR A 190 -17.80 -6.29 14.75
C THR A 190 -16.68 -7.27 14.42
N PRO A 191 -16.65 -8.45 15.07
CA PRO A 191 -15.69 -9.50 14.73
C PRO A 191 -15.67 -9.87 13.25
N GLU A 192 -16.84 -9.98 12.62
CA GLU A 192 -16.99 -10.33 11.19
C GLU A 192 -16.34 -9.26 10.30
N SER A 193 -16.51 -7.98 10.65
CA SER A 193 -15.93 -6.86 9.91
C SER A 193 -14.41 -6.84 9.95
N ARG A 194 -13.77 -7.53 10.90
CA ARG A 194 -12.32 -7.64 11.10
C ARG A 194 -11.68 -8.82 10.37
N ARG A 195 -12.47 -9.66 9.67
CA ARG A 195 -11.94 -10.80 8.90
C ARG A 195 -10.84 -10.41 7.92
N PRO A 196 -10.93 -9.32 7.11
CA PRO A 196 -9.84 -8.91 6.23
C PRO A 196 -8.57 -8.52 7.01
N VAL A 197 -8.71 -7.87 8.18
CA VAL A 197 -7.59 -7.50 9.05
C VAL A 197 -6.86 -8.74 9.57
N TRP A 198 -7.60 -9.79 9.96
CA TRP A 198 -7.04 -11.06 10.42
C TRP A 198 -6.41 -11.86 9.27
N ARG A 199 -6.99 -11.82 8.06
CA ARG A 199 -6.46 -12.58 6.93
C ARG A 199 -5.07 -12.11 6.51
N PHE A 200 -4.80 -10.83 6.44
CA PHE A 200 -3.54 -10.32 5.93
C PHE A 200 -2.28 -10.79 6.68
N PRO A 201 -2.21 -10.85 8.01
CA PRO A 201 -1.07 -11.50 8.69
C PRO A 201 -0.87 -12.96 8.30
N ASN A 202 -1.95 -13.68 7.98
CA ASN A 202 -1.91 -15.08 7.53
C ASN A 202 -1.48 -15.25 6.07
N GLU A 203 -1.50 -14.20 5.28
CA GLU A 203 -1.05 -14.18 3.89
C GLU A 203 0.41 -13.70 3.74
N LEU A 204 1.09 -13.26 4.82
CA LEU A 204 2.50 -12.85 4.76
C LEU A 204 3.37 -14.00 4.28
N PRO A 205 4.14 -13.83 3.18
CA PRO A 205 4.94 -14.90 2.57
C PRO A 205 6.25 -15.09 3.34
N ILE A 206 6.17 -15.77 4.49
CA ILE A 206 7.29 -16.04 5.38
C ILE A 206 7.67 -17.52 5.27
N ALA A 207 8.95 -17.80 5.07
CA ALA A 207 9.50 -19.17 4.95
C ALA A 207 8.78 -20.02 3.86
N GLY A 208 8.38 -19.40 2.75
CA GLY A 208 7.72 -20.07 1.64
C GLY A 208 6.19 -20.20 1.78
N GLU A 209 5.60 -19.78 2.91
CA GLU A 209 4.16 -19.97 3.17
C GLU A 209 3.43 -18.63 3.43
N PRO A 210 2.22 -18.44 2.87
CA PRO A 210 1.50 -19.34 1.93
C PRO A 210 2.21 -19.41 0.57
N ALA A 211 2.30 -20.64 0.01
CA ALA A 211 3.09 -20.89 -1.20
C ALA A 211 2.60 -20.12 -2.44
N ASP A 212 1.29 -19.95 -2.59
CA ASP A 212 0.70 -19.21 -3.71
C ASP A 212 1.01 -17.71 -3.64
N VAL A 213 0.96 -17.11 -2.46
CA VAL A 213 1.32 -15.70 -2.23
C VAL A 213 2.83 -15.51 -2.40
N HIS A 214 3.63 -16.44 -1.85
CA HIS A 214 5.08 -16.43 -1.99
C HIS A 214 5.49 -16.41 -3.46
N ALA A 215 5.00 -17.37 -4.27
CA ALA A 215 5.30 -17.46 -5.69
C ALA A 215 4.84 -16.21 -6.48
N ALA A 216 3.63 -15.69 -6.19
CA ALA A 216 3.12 -14.49 -6.84
C ALA A 216 4.00 -13.26 -6.57
N LEU A 217 4.47 -13.11 -5.33
CA LEU A 217 5.32 -11.97 -4.96
C LEU A 217 6.77 -12.15 -5.41
N GLU A 218 7.32 -13.37 -5.47
CA GLU A 218 8.63 -13.62 -6.10
C GLU A 218 8.61 -13.18 -7.57
N GLN A 219 7.58 -13.60 -8.32
CA GLN A 219 7.41 -13.18 -9.71
C GLN A 219 7.28 -11.66 -9.84
N ALA A 220 6.49 -11.03 -8.97
CA ALA A 220 6.30 -9.58 -8.97
C ALA A 220 7.60 -8.82 -8.68
N HIS A 221 8.40 -9.27 -7.72
CA HIS A 221 9.70 -8.68 -7.40
C HIS A 221 10.73 -8.89 -8.51
N ALA A 222 10.74 -10.05 -9.16
CA ALA A 222 11.59 -10.30 -10.32
C ALA A 222 11.24 -9.34 -11.49
N ALA A 223 9.96 -9.14 -11.77
CA ALA A 223 9.50 -8.18 -12.78
C ALA A 223 9.85 -6.73 -12.41
N LEU A 224 9.71 -6.37 -11.12
CA LEU A 224 10.08 -5.04 -10.61
C LEU A 224 11.57 -4.73 -10.83
N ALA A 225 12.45 -5.71 -10.63
CA ALA A 225 13.89 -5.55 -10.75
C ALA A 225 14.33 -5.17 -12.18
N VAL A 226 13.66 -5.71 -13.20
CA VAL A 226 14.02 -5.48 -14.61
C VAL A 226 13.21 -4.35 -15.27
N SER A 227 12.17 -3.85 -14.61
CA SER A 227 11.28 -2.82 -15.17
C SER A 227 11.98 -1.47 -15.31
N ASP A 228 11.66 -0.75 -16.41
CA ASP A 228 12.31 0.53 -16.73
C ASP A 228 11.53 1.76 -16.22
N TYR A 229 10.26 1.62 -15.79
CA TYR A 229 9.52 2.75 -15.24
C TYR A 229 10.21 3.32 -13.98
N PRO A 230 10.11 4.66 -13.76
CA PRO A 230 10.72 5.31 -12.60
C PRO A 230 10.16 4.79 -11.27
N LYS A 231 11.02 4.68 -10.26
CA LYS A 231 10.64 4.23 -8.93
C LYS A 231 11.08 5.20 -7.85
N LEU A 232 10.26 5.34 -6.80
CA LEU A 232 10.51 6.17 -5.64
C LEU A 232 10.31 5.34 -4.38
N LEU A 233 11.37 5.09 -3.60
CA LEU A 233 11.31 4.34 -2.35
C LEU A 233 11.46 5.28 -1.17
N PHE A 234 10.39 5.45 -0.39
CA PHE A 234 10.43 6.19 0.87
C PHE A 234 10.90 5.29 2.01
N VAL A 235 11.75 5.83 2.88
CA VAL A 235 12.41 5.06 3.95
C VAL A 235 12.37 5.83 5.25
N GLY A 236 11.78 5.22 6.28
CA GLY A 236 11.87 5.66 7.67
C GLY A 236 13.06 5.04 8.39
N ASP A 237 13.47 5.65 9.51
CA ASP A 237 14.51 5.12 10.40
C ASP A 237 13.92 4.89 11.81
N PRO A 238 13.96 3.68 12.33
CA PRO A 238 14.57 2.44 11.81
C PRO A 238 13.76 1.74 10.70
N GLY A 239 12.53 2.21 10.37
CA GLY A 239 11.56 1.46 9.61
C GLY A 239 10.98 0.27 10.38
N ALA A 240 10.06 -0.45 9.80
CA ALA A 240 9.54 -1.71 10.35
C ALA A 240 9.86 -2.89 9.43
N LEU A 241 9.34 -2.88 8.21
CA LEU A 241 9.63 -3.90 7.19
C LEU A 241 10.83 -3.51 6.31
N THR A 242 11.14 -2.22 6.24
CA THR A 242 12.14 -1.66 5.32
C THR A 242 13.12 -0.76 6.08
N SER A 243 14.15 -1.35 6.66
CA SER A 243 15.22 -0.55 7.30
C SER A 243 16.05 0.21 6.26
N PRO A 244 16.73 1.32 6.62
CA PRO A 244 17.59 2.06 5.70
C PRO A 244 18.64 1.20 5.01
N ALA A 245 19.30 0.30 5.74
CA ALA A 245 20.30 -0.60 5.20
C ALA A 245 19.71 -1.62 4.20
N PHE A 246 18.50 -2.13 4.48
CA PHE A 246 17.78 -3.00 3.56
C PHE A 246 17.35 -2.23 2.30
N ALA A 247 16.80 -1.02 2.46
CA ALA A 247 16.36 -0.17 1.35
C ALA A 247 17.48 0.12 0.35
N GLN A 248 18.70 0.42 0.84
CA GLN A 248 19.87 0.66 -0.01
C GLN A 248 20.20 -0.58 -0.87
N ARG A 249 20.24 -1.77 -0.25
CA ARG A 249 20.51 -3.01 -1.00
C ARG A 249 19.42 -3.31 -2.01
N PHE A 250 18.16 -3.15 -1.60
CA PHE A 250 16.99 -3.44 -2.45
C PHE A 250 16.94 -2.50 -3.65
N ALA A 251 17.06 -1.19 -3.42
CA ALA A 251 17.06 -0.20 -4.50
C ALA A 251 18.25 -0.35 -5.44
N GLY A 252 19.42 -0.81 -4.95
CA GLY A 252 20.59 -1.12 -5.78
C GLY A 252 20.35 -2.27 -6.77
N GLY A 253 19.37 -3.13 -6.52
CA GLY A 253 18.91 -4.18 -7.44
C GLY A 253 17.82 -3.74 -8.42
N LEU A 254 17.34 -2.50 -8.34
CA LEU A 254 16.26 -1.98 -9.18
C LEU A 254 16.79 -0.96 -10.19
N LYS A 255 16.27 -0.99 -11.41
CA LYS A 255 16.49 0.10 -12.37
C LYS A 255 15.67 1.33 -11.97
N ASN A 256 16.22 2.51 -12.20
CA ASN A 256 15.55 3.82 -12.06
C ASN A 256 14.84 4.00 -10.69
N CYS A 257 15.48 3.56 -9.61
CA CYS A 257 14.93 3.68 -8.26
C CYS A 257 15.69 4.76 -7.46
N ARG A 258 14.98 5.78 -7.01
CA ARG A 258 15.47 6.82 -6.10
C ARG A 258 14.97 6.55 -4.68
N ILE A 259 15.86 6.62 -3.70
CA ILE A 259 15.50 6.55 -2.27
C ILE A 259 15.24 7.97 -1.76
N VAL A 260 14.17 8.11 -0.95
CA VAL A 260 13.82 9.33 -0.22
C VAL A 260 13.82 9.01 1.28
N PRO A 261 14.86 9.40 2.02
CA PRO A 261 14.90 9.23 3.46
C PRO A 261 13.94 10.24 4.11
N LEU A 262 13.09 9.75 5.03
CA LEU A 262 12.11 10.55 5.74
C LEU A 262 12.54 10.91 7.19
N GLY A 263 13.60 10.27 7.71
CA GLY A 263 13.98 10.39 9.11
C GLY A 263 13.24 9.41 10.01
N ALA A 264 12.99 9.80 11.26
CA ALA A 264 12.40 8.91 12.25
C ALA A 264 11.02 8.41 11.80
N GLY A 265 10.87 7.11 11.62
CA GLY A 265 9.62 6.52 11.14
C GLY A 265 9.52 5.03 11.42
N GLY A 266 8.29 4.55 11.59
CA GLY A 266 7.94 3.14 11.74
C GLY A 266 7.33 2.59 10.45
N HIS A 267 6.16 1.94 10.59
CA HIS A 267 5.48 1.32 9.45
C HIS A 267 4.52 2.26 8.71
N ASN A 268 3.75 3.08 9.43
CA ASN A 268 2.80 4.00 8.80
C ASN A 268 3.43 5.39 8.60
N LEU A 269 4.41 5.47 7.67
CA LEU A 269 5.14 6.69 7.33
C LEU A 269 4.22 7.84 6.86
N GLN A 270 3.06 7.50 6.32
CA GLN A 270 2.04 8.45 5.87
C GLN A 270 1.50 9.31 7.04
N GLU A 271 1.49 8.76 8.25
CA GLU A 271 1.05 9.49 9.44
C GLU A 271 2.17 10.35 10.04
N ASP A 272 3.42 9.92 9.90
CA ASP A 272 4.56 10.65 10.44
C ASP A 272 5.08 11.73 9.48
N HIS A 273 5.05 11.49 8.16
CA HIS A 273 5.69 12.34 7.15
C HIS A 273 4.80 12.67 5.94
N PRO A 274 3.51 13.03 6.14
CA PRO A 274 2.58 13.18 5.01
C PRO A 274 3.00 14.28 4.01
N GLU A 275 3.51 15.41 4.51
CA GLU A 275 3.93 16.52 3.66
C GLU A 275 5.14 16.17 2.81
N ALA A 276 6.17 15.56 3.41
CA ALA A 276 7.39 15.16 2.71
C ALA A 276 7.09 14.13 1.62
N ILE A 277 6.24 13.12 1.91
CA ILE A 277 5.80 12.12 0.95
C ILE A 277 5.01 12.79 -0.17
N GLY A 278 4.01 13.59 0.18
CA GLY A 278 3.12 14.23 -0.78
C GLY A 278 3.85 15.16 -1.75
N ARG A 279 4.74 16.02 -1.25
CA ARG A 279 5.56 16.91 -2.08
C ARG A 279 6.50 16.12 -2.98
N SER A 280 7.20 15.12 -2.43
CA SER A 280 8.14 14.29 -3.22
C SER A 280 7.42 13.52 -4.34
N VAL A 281 6.22 12.99 -4.10
CA VAL A 281 5.42 12.34 -5.15
C VAL A 281 4.97 13.34 -6.21
N ALA A 282 4.49 14.53 -5.80
CA ALA A 282 4.04 15.56 -6.73
C ALA A 282 5.19 16.05 -7.64
N GLU A 283 6.33 16.38 -7.06
CA GLU A 283 7.52 16.80 -7.80
C GLU A 283 8.03 15.71 -8.76
N TRP A 284 8.03 14.45 -8.30
CA TRP A 284 8.46 13.31 -9.09
C TRP A 284 7.53 13.06 -10.29
N ILE A 285 6.20 13.13 -10.11
CA ILE A 285 5.22 13.04 -11.21
C ILE A 285 5.46 14.18 -12.21
N ALA A 286 5.56 15.43 -11.73
CA ALA A 286 5.78 16.58 -12.60
C ALA A 286 7.08 16.47 -13.42
N GLN A 287 8.16 15.94 -12.85
CA GLN A 287 9.43 15.70 -13.55
C GLN A 287 9.27 14.66 -14.67
N ILE A 288 8.52 13.58 -14.43
CA ILE A 288 8.30 12.52 -15.43
C ILE A 288 7.45 13.05 -16.57
N GLU A 289 6.34 13.77 -16.28
CA GLU A 289 5.48 14.35 -17.31
C GLU A 289 6.25 15.35 -18.17
N ALA A 290 7.01 16.25 -17.56
CA ALA A 290 7.83 17.21 -18.30
C ALA A 290 8.88 16.54 -19.21
N ALA A 291 9.41 15.39 -18.82
CA ALA A 291 10.34 14.62 -19.63
C ALA A 291 9.64 13.91 -20.81
N CYS A 292 8.37 13.50 -20.65
CA CYS A 292 7.57 12.91 -21.72
C CYS A 292 7.13 13.95 -22.78
N ASP A 293 6.88 15.20 -22.35
CA ASP A 293 6.44 16.29 -23.23
C ASP A 293 7.62 16.97 -23.98
N ALA A 294 8.86 16.68 -23.56
CA ALA A 294 10.04 17.26 -24.20
C ALA A 294 10.17 16.73 -25.65
N PRO A 295 10.29 17.62 -26.67
CA PRO A 295 10.43 17.18 -28.07
C PRO A 295 11.69 16.33 -28.23
N VAL A 296 11.53 15.17 -28.88
CA VAL A 296 12.68 14.29 -29.24
C VAL A 296 13.65 15.12 -30.08
N ARG A 297 14.75 15.57 -29.49
CA ARG A 297 15.85 16.17 -30.25
C ARG A 297 16.48 15.08 -31.11
N ILE A 298 16.05 14.99 -32.36
CA ILE A 298 16.75 14.19 -33.38
C ILE A 298 18.15 14.82 -33.47
N ARG A 299 19.15 14.13 -32.98
CA ARG A 299 20.55 14.49 -33.27
C ARG A 299 20.74 14.25 -34.76
N ALA A 300 20.99 15.34 -35.49
CA ALA A 300 21.40 15.33 -36.89
C ALA A 300 22.82 14.77 -37.02
#